data_2257f6012f8dd6f25dc1be70af680724
#
_entry.id   2257f6012f8dd6f25dc1be70af680724
#
_cell.length_a   1.000
_cell.length_b   1.000
_cell.length_c   1.000
_cell.angle_alpha   90.00
_cell.angle_beta   90.00
_cell.angle_gamma   90.00
#
_symmetry.space_group_name_H-M   'P 1'
#
loop_
_entity.id
_entity.type
_entity.pdbx_description
1 polymer ?
#
loop_
_entity_poly.entity_id
_entity_poly.type
_entity_poly.pdbx_seq_one_letter_code
_entity_poly.pdbx_strand_id
1 'polypeptide(L)'
;LQRCMSGEWEVEIPVIVSNHENLRYIAERFEIPFEVFPITKTNKAEQEQREIELMRKLDIDFIVLARYMQILSDDFVAAFPNQVINIHHSFLPAFKGAKPYHSAFNRGVKVIGATSHYVTADLDEGPIIEQDVRRISHKDTIQDLIRIGKDLEKVVLARAIWLEIQHKILPYQNKT
;
A
#
# COMPACT_ATOMS: atom_id res chain seq x y z
N LEU A 1 10.98 0.85 6.27
CA LEU A 1 12.43 0.71 6.27
C LEU A 1 13.04 1.18 7.60
N GLN A 2 12.81 2.42 8.01
CA GLN A 2 13.44 2.98 9.23
C GLN A 2 13.12 2.17 10.50
N ARG A 3 11.88 1.69 10.67
CA ARG A 3 11.48 0.88 11.84
C ARG A 3 12.13 -0.50 11.86
N CYS A 4 12.41 -1.09 10.69
CA CYS A 4 13.18 -2.34 10.60
C CYS A 4 14.63 -2.09 11.02
N MET A 5 15.27 -1.02 10.50
CA MET A 5 16.65 -0.69 10.88
C MET A 5 16.82 -0.35 12.36
N SER A 6 15.83 0.31 12.97
CA SER A 6 15.88 0.65 14.40
C SER A 6 15.63 -0.56 15.32
N GLY A 7 15.29 -1.73 14.77
CA GLY A 7 14.90 -2.91 15.54
C GLY A 7 13.51 -2.82 16.18
N GLU A 8 12.72 -1.80 15.80
CA GLU A 8 11.33 -1.70 16.26
C GLU A 8 10.46 -2.82 15.67
N TRP A 9 10.76 -3.23 14.44
CA TRP A 9 10.10 -4.35 13.76
C TRP A 9 11.10 -5.47 13.48
N GLU A 10 10.82 -6.63 14.02
CA GLU A 10 11.61 -7.87 13.82
C GLU A 10 11.17 -8.54 12.51
N VAL A 11 11.51 -7.91 11.39
CA VAL A 11 11.21 -8.40 10.04
C VAL A 11 12.40 -8.18 9.12
N GLU A 12 12.52 -9.04 8.13
CA GLU A 12 13.43 -8.91 7.01
C GLU A 12 12.71 -8.34 5.79
N ILE A 13 13.37 -7.45 5.07
CA ILE A 13 12.89 -6.96 3.77
C ILE A 13 13.88 -7.45 2.71
N PRO A 14 13.65 -8.62 2.11
CA PRO A 14 14.63 -9.25 1.23
C PRO A 14 14.71 -8.55 -0.14
N VAL A 15 13.68 -7.80 -0.55
CA VAL A 15 13.67 -7.08 -1.81
C VAL A 15 12.70 -5.91 -1.80
N ILE A 16 13.05 -4.85 -2.52
CA ILE A 16 12.12 -3.81 -2.96
C ILE A 16 11.92 -3.97 -4.46
N VAL A 17 10.65 -4.05 -4.88
CA VAL A 17 10.28 -4.15 -6.29
C VAL A 17 9.66 -2.85 -6.75
N SER A 18 9.98 -2.41 -7.97
CA SER A 18 9.41 -1.22 -8.58
C SER A 18 9.30 -1.38 -10.09
N ASN A 19 8.38 -0.64 -10.71
CA ASN A 19 8.34 -0.50 -12.18
C ASN A 19 9.22 0.65 -12.69
N HIS A 20 9.95 1.36 -11.79
CA HIS A 20 10.83 2.48 -12.09
C HIS A 20 12.12 2.43 -11.28
N GLU A 21 13.20 2.95 -11.85
CA GLU A 21 14.53 3.04 -11.20
C GLU A 21 14.63 4.15 -10.14
N ASN A 22 13.69 5.08 -10.13
CA ASN A 22 13.80 6.38 -9.43
C ASN A 22 14.10 6.27 -7.93
N LEU A 23 13.77 5.17 -7.28
CA LEU A 23 13.93 4.98 -5.84
C LEU A 23 15.04 3.98 -5.47
N ARG A 24 15.81 3.50 -6.44
CA ARG A 24 16.94 2.57 -6.20
C ARG A 24 17.91 3.11 -5.14
N TYR A 25 18.26 4.40 -5.21
CA TYR A 25 19.15 5.05 -4.25
C TYR A 25 18.67 4.96 -2.79
N ILE A 26 17.35 4.85 -2.58
CA ILE A 26 16.79 4.63 -1.23
C ILE A 26 17.04 3.19 -0.79
N ALA A 27 16.77 2.21 -1.64
CA ALA A 27 17.03 0.80 -1.34
C ALA A 27 18.51 0.57 -1.03
N GLU A 28 19.40 1.12 -1.86
CA GLU A 28 20.87 1.08 -1.67
C GLU A 28 21.29 1.66 -0.31
N ARG A 29 20.70 2.79 0.10
CA ARG A 29 20.98 3.39 1.41
C ARG A 29 20.57 2.52 2.60
N PHE A 30 19.61 1.64 2.38
CA PHE A 30 19.13 0.67 3.38
C PHE A 30 19.72 -0.73 3.17
N GLU A 31 20.66 -0.87 2.20
CA GLU A 31 21.30 -2.15 1.84
C GLU A 31 20.30 -3.25 1.46
N ILE A 32 19.17 -2.86 0.86
CA ILE A 32 18.11 -3.78 0.44
C ILE A 32 18.20 -3.99 -1.08
N PRO A 33 18.19 -5.25 -1.57
CA PRO A 33 18.09 -5.54 -2.99
C PRO A 33 16.94 -4.81 -3.67
N PHE A 34 17.16 -4.28 -4.87
CA PHE A 34 16.16 -3.52 -5.62
C PHE A 34 16.02 -4.09 -7.02
N GLU A 35 14.84 -4.61 -7.31
CA GLU A 35 14.51 -5.21 -8.61
C GLU A 35 13.53 -4.33 -9.37
N VAL A 36 13.75 -4.22 -10.69
CA VAL A 36 12.91 -3.39 -11.55
C VAL A 36 12.19 -4.25 -12.57
N PHE A 37 10.86 -4.18 -12.55
CA PHE A 37 9.98 -4.81 -13.50
C PHE A 37 9.24 -3.73 -14.29
N PRO A 38 9.78 -3.26 -15.42
CA PRO A 38 9.16 -2.20 -16.19
C PRO A 38 7.84 -2.67 -16.81
N ILE A 39 6.73 -2.09 -16.36
CA ILE A 39 5.40 -2.45 -16.83
C ILE A 39 4.97 -1.54 -17.98
N THR A 40 4.53 -2.18 -19.07
CA THR A 40 3.92 -1.55 -20.25
C THR A 40 2.51 -2.11 -20.45
N LYS A 41 1.79 -1.57 -21.43
CA LYS A 41 0.44 -2.07 -21.77
C LYS A 41 0.43 -3.52 -22.27
N THR A 42 1.57 -4.02 -22.76
CA THR A 42 1.66 -5.32 -23.46
C THR A 42 2.40 -6.39 -22.67
N ASN A 43 3.16 -6.04 -21.63
CA ASN A 43 4.00 -6.99 -20.90
C ASN A 43 3.58 -7.20 -19.44
N LYS A 44 2.48 -6.58 -18.98
CA LYS A 44 2.07 -6.61 -17.59
C LYS A 44 1.95 -8.03 -17.03
N ALA A 45 1.26 -8.93 -17.73
CA ALA A 45 1.09 -10.31 -17.29
C ALA A 45 2.41 -11.06 -17.13
N GLU A 46 3.35 -10.87 -18.08
CA GLU A 46 4.69 -11.45 -18.00
C GLU A 46 5.48 -10.91 -16.80
N GLN A 47 5.44 -9.60 -16.58
CA GLN A 47 6.14 -8.98 -15.45
C GLN A 47 5.56 -9.43 -14.10
N GLU A 48 4.24 -9.45 -13.95
CA GLU A 48 3.59 -9.95 -12.73
C GLU A 48 3.90 -11.43 -12.47
N GLN A 49 3.99 -12.27 -13.51
CA GLN A 49 4.41 -13.66 -13.36
C GLN A 49 5.85 -13.77 -12.80
N ARG A 50 6.76 -12.96 -13.31
CA ARG A 50 8.15 -12.89 -12.80
C ARG A 50 8.22 -12.36 -11.36
N GLU A 51 7.37 -11.40 -11.02
CA GLU A 51 7.24 -10.91 -9.64
C GLU A 51 6.74 -12.03 -8.71
N ILE A 52 5.72 -12.79 -9.12
CA ILE A 52 5.22 -13.95 -8.36
C ILE A 52 6.33 -14.98 -8.14
N GLU A 53 7.10 -15.32 -9.19
CA GLU A 53 8.21 -16.26 -9.10
C GLU A 53 9.30 -15.77 -8.14
N LEU A 54 9.63 -14.47 -8.18
CA LEU A 54 10.58 -13.85 -7.26
C LEU A 54 10.09 -13.94 -5.82
N MET A 55 8.84 -13.56 -5.53
CA MET A 55 8.26 -13.60 -4.19
C MET A 55 8.23 -15.02 -3.62
N ARG A 56 7.86 -16.01 -4.43
CA ARG A 56 7.90 -17.43 -4.03
C ARG A 56 9.30 -17.93 -3.77
N LYS A 57 10.27 -17.54 -4.63
CA LYS A 57 11.69 -17.91 -4.44
C LYS A 57 12.27 -17.35 -3.15
N LEU A 58 11.83 -16.17 -2.73
CA LEU A 58 12.26 -15.49 -1.52
C LEU A 58 11.44 -15.88 -0.28
N ASP A 59 10.45 -16.77 -0.43
CA ASP A 59 9.57 -17.24 0.66
C ASP A 59 8.92 -16.09 1.44
N ILE A 60 8.30 -15.16 0.71
CA ILE A 60 7.71 -13.93 1.26
C ILE A 60 6.43 -14.25 2.04
N ASP A 61 6.36 -13.82 3.31
CA ASP A 61 5.17 -13.96 4.14
C ASP A 61 4.05 -13.02 3.72
N PHE A 62 4.38 -11.76 3.41
CA PHE A 62 3.42 -10.76 2.92
C PHE A 62 4.07 -9.67 2.07
N ILE A 63 3.27 -9.00 1.28
CA ILE A 63 3.67 -7.96 0.33
C ILE A 63 3.03 -6.64 0.75
N VAL A 64 3.78 -5.54 0.69
CA VAL A 64 3.28 -4.20 1.00
C VAL A 64 3.30 -3.35 -0.27
N LEU A 65 2.13 -2.88 -0.69
CA LEU A 65 1.99 -1.93 -1.78
C LEU A 65 2.12 -0.50 -1.23
N ALA A 66 3.24 0.14 -1.52
CA ALA A 66 3.50 1.51 -1.12
C ALA A 66 3.47 2.44 -2.34
N ARG A 67 2.42 3.25 -2.47
CA ARG A 67 2.21 4.14 -3.63
C ARG A 67 2.19 3.39 -4.97
N TYR A 68 1.72 2.19 -4.95
CA TYR A 68 1.52 1.37 -6.13
C TYR A 68 0.24 1.82 -6.83
N MET A 69 0.37 2.34 -8.05
CA MET A 69 -0.74 2.94 -8.80
C MET A 69 -1.23 2.06 -9.96
N GLN A 70 -0.85 0.78 -9.94
CA GLN A 70 -1.32 -0.22 -10.88
C GLN A 70 -2.38 -1.11 -10.22
N ILE A 71 -3.25 -1.71 -11.02
CA ILE A 71 -4.18 -2.73 -10.54
C ILE A 71 -3.48 -4.09 -10.71
N LEU A 72 -3.33 -4.86 -9.67
CA LEU A 72 -2.81 -6.23 -9.75
C LEU A 72 -3.78 -7.12 -10.53
N SER A 73 -3.25 -8.12 -11.24
CA SER A 73 -4.09 -9.11 -11.91
C SER A 73 -4.72 -10.08 -10.90
N ASP A 74 -5.80 -10.74 -11.33
CA ASP A 74 -6.46 -11.78 -10.53
C ASP A 74 -5.49 -12.93 -10.22
N ASP A 75 -4.60 -13.28 -11.14
CA ASP A 75 -3.57 -14.31 -10.96
C ASP A 75 -2.58 -13.91 -9.85
N PHE A 76 -2.16 -12.64 -9.82
CA PHE A 76 -1.28 -12.15 -8.75
C PHE A 76 -1.97 -12.20 -7.39
N VAL A 77 -3.20 -11.71 -7.31
CA VAL A 77 -3.99 -11.72 -6.08
C VAL A 77 -4.28 -13.14 -5.59
N ALA A 78 -4.61 -14.06 -6.51
CA ALA A 78 -4.84 -15.47 -6.20
C ALA A 78 -3.57 -16.20 -5.73
N ALA A 79 -2.38 -15.73 -6.16
CA ALA A 79 -1.10 -16.30 -5.74
C ALA A 79 -0.75 -15.97 -4.28
N PHE A 80 -1.30 -14.87 -3.72
CA PHE A 80 -1.01 -14.34 -2.38
C PHE A 80 -2.28 -13.94 -1.62
N PRO A 81 -3.20 -14.86 -1.34
CA PRO A 81 -4.48 -14.57 -0.70
C PRO A 81 -4.29 -14.06 0.73
N ASN A 82 -4.83 -12.89 1.05
CA ASN A 82 -4.67 -12.18 2.33
C ASN A 82 -3.20 -11.93 2.73
N GLN A 83 -2.30 -11.81 1.75
CA GLN A 83 -0.88 -11.53 1.97
C GLN A 83 -0.43 -10.22 1.32
N VAL A 84 -1.30 -9.53 0.58
CA VAL A 84 -0.99 -8.26 -0.07
C VAL A 84 -1.70 -7.14 0.65
N ILE A 85 -0.93 -6.27 1.30
CA ILE A 85 -1.43 -5.11 2.05
C ILE A 85 -1.27 -3.85 1.19
N ASN A 86 -2.38 -3.14 0.96
CA ASN A 86 -2.38 -1.87 0.25
C ASN A 86 -2.70 -0.70 1.19
N ILE A 87 -2.23 0.49 0.83
CA ILE A 87 -2.65 1.75 1.43
C ILE A 87 -3.43 2.57 0.41
N HIS A 88 -4.69 2.80 0.69
CA HIS A 88 -5.58 3.64 -0.09
C HIS A 88 -5.73 5.02 0.56
N HIS A 89 -5.58 6.07 -0.25
CA HIS A 89 -5.51 7.46 0.21
C HIS A 89 -6.88 8.12 0.38
N SER A 90 -7.88 7.34 0.83
CA SER A 90 -9.18 7.85 1.31
C SER A 90 -9.73 6.97 2.42
N PHE A 91 -10.75 7.46 3.12
CA PHE A 91 -11.52 6.69 4.08
C PHE A 91 -12.56 5.84 3.31
N LEU A 92 -12.21 4.59 3.00
CA LEU A 92 -13.11 3.69 2.28
C LEU A 92 -14.42 3.44 3.06
N PRO A 93 -15.54 3.35 2.37
CA PRO A 93 -15.74 3.28 0.91
C PRO A 93 -15.85 4.63 0.18
N ALA A 94 -15.53 5.76 0.83
CA ALA A 94 -15.65 7.09 0.24
C ALA A 94 -14.47 7.43 -0.70
N PHE A 95 -14.76 8.18 -1.76
CA PHE A 95 -13.77 8.74 -2.70
C PHE A 95 -12.84 7.69 -3.34
N LYS A 96 -13.42 6.60 -3.84
CA LYS A 96 -12.72 5.62 -4.67
C LYS A 96 -12.16 6.27 -5.95
N GLY A 97 -11.03 5.77 -6.44
CA GLY A 97 -10.43 6.18 -7.71
C GLY A 97 -9.34 7.24 -7.58
N ALA A 98 -8.98 7.86 -8.72
CA ALA A 98 -7.87 8.80 -8.82
C ALA A 98 -8.19 10.19 -8.22
N LYS A 99 -7.18 10.84 -7.63
CA LYS A 99 -7.24 12.21 -7.08
C LYS A 99 -8.27 12.44 -5.95
N PRO A 100 -8.36 11.58 -4.92
CA PRO A 100 -9.37 11.69 -3.88
C PRO A 100 -9.27 12.99 -3.08
N TYR A 101 -8.08 13.56 -2.88
CA TYR A 101 -7.90 14.85 -2.19
C TYR A 101 -8.54 16.01 -2.95
N HIS A 102 -8.50 16.01 -4.30
CA HIS A 102 -9.19 17.00 -5.12
C HIS A 102 -10.71 16.83 -5.02
N SER A 103 -11.18 15.59 -5.06
CA SER A 103 -12.61 15.28 -4.92
C SER A 103 -13.12 15.68 -3.52
N ALA A 104 -12.37 15.39 -2.48
CA ALA A 104 -12.66 15.77 -1.11
C ALA A 104 -12.70 17.30 -0.93
N PHE A 105 -11.72 18.01 -1.48
CA PHE A 105 -11.67 19.48 -1.46
C PHE A 105 -12.88 20.10 -2.17
N ASN A 106 -13.15 19.67 -3.40
CA ASN A 106 -14.27 20.19 -4.19
C ASN A 106 -15.63 19.89 -3.54
N ARG A 107 -15.75 18.75 -2.83
CA ARG A 107 -16.96 18.39 -2.09
C ARG A 107 -17.11 19.19 -0.79
N GLY A 108 -16.03 19.83 -0.30
CA GLY A 108 -16.04 20.60 0.94
C GLY A 108 -16.17 19.72 2.20
N VAL A 109 -15.56 18.52 2.19
CA VAL A 109 -15.58 17.60 3.35
C VAL A 109 -14.90 18.22 4.57
N LYS A 110 -15.19 17.69 5.74
CA LYS A 110 -14.62 18.17 7.02
C LYS A 110 -13.57 17.23 7.60
N VAL A 111 -13.42 16.06 6.98
CA VAL A 111 -12.40 15.07 7.31
C VAL A 111 -11.87 14.44 6.04
N ILE A 112 -10.58 14.07 6.05
CA ILE A 112 -9.96 13.18 5.08
C ILE A 112 -9.44 11.95 5.82
N GLY A 113 -9.23 10.86 5.12
CA GLY A 113 -8.79 9.61 5.73
C GLY A 113 -7.83 8.83 4.86
N ALA A 114 -7.32 7.75 5.43
CA ALA A 114 -6.58 6.72 4.74
C ALA A 114 -7.04 5.34 5.23
N THR A 115 -6.94 4.35 4.36
CA THR A 115 -7.36 2.97 4.65
C THR A 115 -6.26 2.02 4.22
N SER A 116 -5.81 1.15 5.11
CA SER A 116 -5.01 -0.01 4.78
C SER A 116 -5.91 -1.25 4.76
N HIS A 117 -5.81 -2.06 3.71
CA HIS A 117 -6.65 -3.23 3.50
C HIS A 117 -5.87 -4.33 2.78
N TYR A 118 -6.33 -5.56 2.89
CA TYR A 118 -5.85 -6.62 2.00
C TYR A 118 -6.36 -6.41 0.58
N VAL A 119 -5.54 -6.72 -0.39
CA VAL A 119 -5.92 -6.66 -1.81
C VAL A 119 -6.74 -7.89 -2.17
N THR A 120 -7.83 -7.66 -2.88
CA THR A 120 -8.68 -8.68 -3.49
C THR A 120 -8.83 -8.40 -4.99
N ALA A 121 -9.50 -9.29 -5.72
CA ALA A 121 -9.80 -9.08 -7.14
C ALA A 121 -10.65 -7.80 -7.38
N ASP A 122 -11.53 -7.49 -6.42
CA ASP A 122 -12.32 -6.25 -6.47
C ASP A 122 -11.49 -5.07 -5.95
N LEU A 123 -11.33 -4.05 -6.79
CA LEU A 123 -10.50 -2.88 -6.51
C LEU A 123 -10.98 -2.12 -5.26
N ASP A 124 -10.07 -1.94 -4.31
CA ASP A 124 -10.29 -1.24 -3.04
C ASP A 124 -11.48 -1.79 -2.20
N GLU A 125 -11.80 -3.07 -2.35
CA GLU A 125 -12.94 -3.71 -1.67
C GLU A 125 -12.52 -4.82 -0.69
N GLY A 126 -11.24 -5.08 -0.54
CA GLY A 126 -10.74 -6.12 0.36
C GLY A 126 -10.89 -5.78 1.84
N PRO A 127 -10.69 -6.77 2.72
CA PRO A 127 -10.83 -6.61 4.18
C PRO A 127 -9.98 -5.46 4.71
N ILE A 128 -10.63 -4.54 5.41
CA ILE A 128 -9.97 -3.35 5.99
C ILE A 128 -9.17 -3.78 7.21
N ILE A 129 -7.88 -3.42 7.28
CA ILE A 129 -7.00 -3.72 8.39
C ILE A 129 -6.95 -2.54 9.37
N GLU A 130 -6.75 -1.33 8.85
CA GLU A 130 -6.60 -0.13 9.67
C GLU A 130 -7.11 1.09 8.92
N GLN A 131 -7.72 2.00 9.64
CA GLN A 131 -8.20 3.28 9.10
C GLN A 131 -7.93 4.41 10.10
N ASP A 132 -7.69 5.59 9.57
CA ASP A 132 -7.64 6.80 10.39
C ASP A 132 -8.13 8.01 9.59
N VAL A 133 -8.54 9.05 10.31
CA VAL A 133 -9.06 10.28 9.72
C VAL A 133 -8.38 11.51 10.31
N ARG A 134 -8.35 12.59 9.53
CA ARG A 134 -7.87 13.90 9.96
C ARG A 134 -8.91 14.96 9.67
N ARG A 135 -9.17 15.80 10.65
CA ARG A 135 -10.03 16.96 10.47
C ARG A 135 -9.32 17.99 9.61
N ILE A 136 -10.09 18.56 8.67
CA ILE A 136 -9.67 19.66 7.81
C ILE A 136 -10.65 20.82 7.94
N SER A 137 -10.25 21.99 7.49
CA SER A 137 -11.02 23.22 7.56
C SER A 137 -11.09 23.93 6.21
N HIS A 138 -11.90 24.96 6.12
CA HIS A 138 -11.98 25.83 4.93
C HIS A 138 -10.70 26.64 4.66
N LYS A 139 -9.76 26.66 5.61
CA LYS A 139 -8.45 27.34 5.49
C LYS A 139 -7.41 26.45 4.79
N ASP A 140 -7.64 25.14 4.76
CA ASP A 140 -6.71 24.19 4.17
C ASP A 140 -6.82 24.20 2.66
N THR A 141 -5.70 24.32 1.98
CA THR A 141 -5.57 24.23 0.52
C THR A 141 -5.53 22.78 0.06
N ILE A 142 -5.64 22.54 -1.25
CA ILE A 142 -5.43 21.18 -1.82
C ILE A 142 -4.04 20.64 -1.46
N GLN A 143 -3.00 21.47 -1.46
CA GLN A 143 -1.65 21.10 -1.08
C GLN A 143 -1.57 20.67 0.39
N ASP A 144 -2.29 21.35 1.28
CA ASP A 144 -2.39 20.97 2.68
C ASP A 144 -3.09 19.60 2.82
N LEU A 145 -4.19 19.38 2.12
CA LEU A 145 -4.88 18.09 2.13
C LEU A 145 -3.96 16.96 1.66
N ILE A 146 -3.19 17.19 0.59
CA ILE A 146 -2.22 16.21 0.08
C ILE A 146 -1.11 15.94 1.11
N ARG A 147 -0.59 16.96 1.77
CA ARG A 147 0.45 16.82 2.80
C ARG A 147 -0.08 16.04 4.01
N ILE A 148 -1.22 16.47 4.55
CA ILE A 148 -1.88 15.81 5.70
C ILE A 148 -2.22 14.36 5.36
N GLY A 149 -2.76 14.11 4.16
CA GLY A 149 -3.11 12.79 3.70
C GLY A 149 -1.91 11.86 3.59
N LYS A 150 -0.79 12.34 3.02
CA LYS A 150 0.46 11.56 2.96
C LYS A 150 1.01 11.19 4.33
N ASP A 151 0.86 12.08 5.32
CA ASP A 151 1.30 11.78 6.68
C ASP A 151 0.37 10.74 7.33
N LEU A 152 -0.93 10.84 7.06
CA LEU A 152 -1.92 9.86 7.53
C LEU A 152 -1.70 8.48 6.91
N GLU A 153 -1.45 8.41 5.59
CA GLU A 153 -1.11 7.16 4.88
C GLU A 153 0.08 6.44 5.53
N LYS A 154 1.14 7.17 5.89
CA LYS A 154 2.32 6.59 6.57
C LYS A 154 1.95 5.95 7.91
N VAL A 155 1.12 6.61 8.70
CA VAL A 155 0.72 6.14 10.04
C VAL A 155 -0.19 4.92 9.92
N VAL A 156 -1.21 4.98 9.05
CA VAL A 156 -2.17 3.90 8.84
C VAL A 156 -1.48 2.65 8.29
N LEU A 157 -0.63 2.81 7.26
CA LEU A 157 0.13 1.68 6.73
C LEU A 157 1.07 1.07 7.78
N ALA A 158 1.74 1.90 8.57
CA ALA A 158 2.65 1.41 9.61
C ALA A 158 1.91 0.63 10.70
N ARG A 159 0.70 1.05 11.09
CA ARG A 159 -0.13 0.32 12.05
C ARG A 159 -0.62 -1.01 11.46
N ALA A 160 -1.06 -1.02 10.21
CA ALA A 160 -1.50 -2.24 9.54
C ALA A 160 -0.37 -3.26 9.44
N ILE A 161 0.83 -2.85 9.01
CA ILE A 161 2.02 -3.73 8.97
C ILE A 161 2.37 -4.23 10.37
N TRP A 162 2.29 -3.38 11.39
CA TRP A 162 2.53 -3.80 12.78
C TRP A 162 1.56 -4.89 13.25
N LEU A 163 0.27 -4.75 12.92
CA LEU A 163 -0.73 -5.76 13.25
C LEU A 163 -0.46 -7.09 12.54
N GLU A 164 -0.02 -7.04 11.27
CA GLU A 164 0.38 -8.22 10.48
C GLU A 164 1.57 -8.93 11.12
N ILE A 165 2.66 -8.22 11.40
CA ILE A 165 3.86 -8.75 12.06
C ILE A 165 3.53 -9.42 13.40
N GLN A 166 2.56 -8.87 14.13
CA GLN A 166 2.12 -9.42 15.42
C GLN A 166 1.09 -10.54 15.32
N HIS A 167 0.73 -10.98 14.09
CA HIS A 167 -0.33 -11.96 13.84
C HIS A 167 -1.65 -11.61 14.54
N LYS A 168 -2.02 -10.32 14.56
CA LYS A 168 -3.22 -9.79 15.22
C LYS A 168 -4.38 -9.53 14.26
N ILE A 169 -4.24 -9.93 13.01
CA ILE A 169 -5.27 -9.78 11.99
C ILE A 169 -5.88 -11.15 11.73
N LEU A 170 -7.18 -11.26 11.90
CA LEU A 170 -7.94 -12.47 11.56
C LEU A 170 -8.94 -12.13 10.45
N PRO A 171 -8.61 -12.37 9.17
CA PRO A 171 -9.56 -12.18 8.10
C PRO A 171 -10.73 -13.16 8.22
N TYR A 172 -11.96 -12.63 8.20
CA TYR A 172 -13.18 -13.41 8.18
C TYR A 172 -14.14 -12.84 7.15
N GLN A 173 -14.40 -13.58 6.07
CA GLN A 173 -15.11 -13.07 4.91
C GLN A 173 -14.41 -11.79 4.39
N ASN A 174 -15.13 -10.65 4.30
CA ASN A 174 -14.59 -9.37 3.88
C ASN A 174 -14.35 -8.40 5.07
N LYS A 175 -13.90 -8.92 6.20
CA LYS A 175 -13.62 -8.15 7.44
C LYS A 175 -12.36 -8.67 8.12
N THR A 176 -11.76 -7.84 8.98
CA THR A 176 -10.73 -8.25 9.94
C THR A 176 -11.18 -7.98 11.36
#